data_ce6455b4cc4358da5240562b87e113a4
#
_entry.id   ce6455b4cc4358da5240562b87e113a4
#
_cell.length_a   1.000
_cell.length_b   1.000
_cell.length_c   1.000
_cell.angle_alpha   90.00
_cell.angle_beta   90.00
_cell.angle_gamma   90.00
#
_symmetry.space_group_name_H-M   'P 1'
#
loop_
_entity.id
_entity.type
_entity.pdbx_description
1 polymer ?
#
loop_
_entity_poly.entity_id
_entity_poly.type
_entity_poly.pdbx_seq_one_letter_code
_entity_poly.pdbx_strand_id
1 'polypeptide(L)'
;MKKELKAQVIESISAQLSEYSDFYITDIAGLNAGQTSKLRRECFNEGISLNVVKNTLFAHVLKASDNEDIKALVDTLVGNTAIMYTNVPAAPGKLIKKLQREGFQKPVVKGAYVQGCTFIGEDKLDQLAAIKTREELIGDIITLLQSPISRVISALENKDAKEGEAAAEEVAAE
;
A
#
# COMPACT_ATOMS: atom_id res chain seq x y z
N MET A 1 -23.99 23.69 -1.64
CA MET A 1 -24.48 22.30 -1.62
C MET A 1 -25.78 22.26 -0.83
N LYS A 2 -26.84 21.68 -1.38
CA LYS A 2 -28.12 21.48 -0.67
C LYS A 2 -27.90 20.50 0.51
N LYS A 3 -28.74 20.62 1.56
CA LYS A 3 -28.60 19.79 2.79
C LYS A 3 -28.73 18.28 2.49
N GLU A 4 -29.63 17.94 1.59
CA GLU A 4 -29.89 16.56 1.12
C GLU A 4 -28.65 15.93 0.45
N LEU A 5 -27.97 16.68 -0.44
CA LEU A 5 -26.74 16.20 -1.10
C LEU A 5 -25.59 15.96 -0.13
N LYS A 6 -25.52 16.73 0.98
CA LYS A 6 -24.50 16.49 2.00
C LYS A 6 -24.76 15.19 2.76
N ALA A 7 -26.01 14.88 3.06
CA ALA A 7 -26.40 13.64 3.72
C ALA A 7 -26.05 12.43 2.84
N GLN A 8 -26.41 12.48 1.55
CA GLN A 8 -26.07 11.43 0.59
C GLN A 8 -24.56 11.19 0.47
N VAL A 9 -23.75 12.25 0.44
CA VAL A 9 -22.29 12.12 0.39
C VAL A 9 -21.74 11.52 1.69
N ILE A 10 -22.24 11.90 2.85
CA ILE A 10 -21.84 11.32 4.12
C ILE A 10 -22.18 9.82 4.17
N GLU A 11 -23.38 9.46 3.72
CA GLU A 11 -23.82 8.07 3.64
C GLU A 11 -22.96 7.25 2.68
N SER A 12 -22.63 7.79 1.50
CA SER A 12 -21.74 7.11 0.55
C SER A 12 -20.33 6.92 1.10
N ILE A 13 -19.77 7.89 1.85
CA ILE A 13 -18.46 7.77 2.50
C ILE A 13 -18.51 6.73 3.61
N SER A 14 -19.55 6.71 4.43
CA SER A 14 -19.70 5.73 5.51
C SER A 14 -19.85 4.31 4.96
N ALA A 15 -20.59 4.13 3.87
CA ALA A 15 -20.70 2.85 3.18
C ALA A 15 -19.32 2.35 2.68
N GLN A 16 -18.54 3.25 2.05
CA GLN A 16 -17.19 2.90 1.60
C GLN A 16 -16.25 2.56 2.76
N LEU A 17 -16.30 3.29 3.88
CA LEU A 17 -15.51 2.97 5.08
C LEU A 17 -15.90 1.62 5.71
N SER A 18 -17.14 1.16 5.51
CA SER A 18 -17.57 -0.16 5.96
C SER A 18 -17.16 -1.29 5.00
N GLU A 19 -17.03 -0.97 3.71
CA GLU A 19 -16.65 -1.93 2.67
C GLU A 19 -15.14 -2.21 2.66
N TYR A 20 -14.32 -1.15 2.88
CA TYR A 20 -12.87 -1.23 2.87
C TYR A 20 -12.30 -1.19 4.29
N SER A 21 -11.35 -2.09 4.58
CA SER A 21 -10.71 -2.17 5.89
C SER A 21 -9.69 -1.06 6.13
N ASP A 22 -9.02 -0.64 5.06
CA ASP A 22 -7.88 0.27 5.12
C ASP A 22 -8.09 1.49 4.22
N PHE A 23 -7.66 2.65 4.69
CA PHE A 23 -7.72 3.87 3.88
C PHE A 23 -6.51 4.77 4.11
N TYR A 24 -6.13 5.51 3.06
CA TYR A 24 -5.05 6.48 3.07
C TYR A 24 -5.60 7.88 2.78
N ILE A 25 -5.11 8.86 3.51
CA ILE A 25 -5.41 10.28 3.32
C ILE A 25 -4.21 10.89 2.59
N THR A 26 -4.44 11.36 1.36
CA THR A 26 -3.39 11.88 0.50
C THR A 26 -3.69 13.29 0.01
N ASP A 27 -2.65 14.03 -0.33
CA ASP A 27 -2.75 15.32 -1.02
C ASP A 27 -2.39 15.15 -2.49
N ILE A 28 -3.34 15.49 -3.35
CA ILE A 28 -3.19 15.46 -4.81
C ILE A 28 -3.21 16.86 -5.43
N ALA A 29 -3.08 17.93 -4.63
CA ALA A 29 -3.08 19.30 -5.15
C ALA A 29 -1.91 19.55 -6.08
N GLY A 30 -2.12 20.33 -7.13
CA GLY A 30 -1.07 20.74 -8.07
C GLY A 30 -0.73 19.71 -9.16
N LEU A 31 -1.42 18.57 -9.23
CA LEU A 31 -1.30 17.65 -10.36
C LEU A 31 -2.00 18.18 -11.61
N ASN A 32 -1.36 18.06 -12.77
CA ASN A 32 -1.98 18.34 -14.07
C ASN A 32 -3.09 17.32 -14.39
N ALA A 33 -4.01 17.68 -15.30
CA ALA A 33 -5.10 16.80 -15.70
C ALA A 33 -4.61 15.43 -16.22
N GLY A 34 -3.52 15.40 -17.00
CA GLY A 34 -2.89 14.17 -17.46
C GLY A 34 -2.33 13.31 -16.34
N GLN A 35 -1.67 13.93 -15.37
CA GLN A 35 -1.14 13.25 -14.17
C GLN A 35 -2.25 12.70 -13.29
N THR A 36 -3.32 13.47 -13.09
CA THR A 36 -4.49 13.02 -12.34
C THR A 36 -5.19 11.84 -13.02
N SER A 37 -5.30 11.86 -14.35
CA SER A 37 -5.86 10.75 -15.13
C SER A 37 -4.97 9.50 -15.01
N LYS A 38 -3.65 9.66 -15.09
CA LYS A 38 -2.68 8.56 -14.91
C LYS A 38 -2.80 7.97 -13.49
N LEU A 39 -2.81 8.82 -12.46
CA LEU A 39 -2.99 8.40 -11.08
C LEU A 39 -4.27 7.57 -10.88
N ARG A 40 -5.41 8.05 -11.40
CA ARG A 40 -6.69 7.33 -11.30
C ARG A 40 -6.65 5.97 -11.99
N ARG A 41 -5.98 5.89 -13.15
CA ARG A 41 -5.82 4.64 -13.90
C ARG A 41 -4.95 3.64 -13.14
N GLU A 42 -3.82 4.08 -12.59
CA GLU A 42 -2.94 3.24 -11.77
C GLU A 42 -3.66 2.77 -10.49
N CYS A 43 -4.41 3.66 -9.82
CA CYS A 43 -5.25 3.28 -8.67
C CYS A 43 -6.27 2.19 -9.06
N PHE A 44 -6.95 2.36 -10.18
CA PHE A 44 -7.93 1.38 -10.66
C PHE A 44 -7.29 0.02 -10.97
N ASN A 45 -6.10 0.01 -11.61
CA ASN A 45 -5.36 -1.20 -11.93
C ASN A 45 -4.94 -1.98 -10.67
N GLU A 46 -4.66 -1.28 -9.58
CA GLU A 46 -4.27 -1.87 -8.29
C GLU A 46 -5.45 -2.11 -7.34
N GLY A 47 -6.69 -1.91 -7.82
CA GLY A 47 -7.90 -2.11 -7.02
C GLY A 47 -8.09 -1.09 -5.89
N ILE A 48 -7.51 0.10 -6.04
CA ILE A 48 -7.62 1.21 -5.09
C ILE A 48 -8.74 2.16 -5.55
N SER A 49 -9.71 2.42 -4.69
CA SER A 49 -10.76 3.42 -4.93
C SER A 49 -10.28 4.80 -4.50
N LEU A 50 -10.08 5.71 -5.47
CA LEU A 50 -9.63 7.08 -5.22
C LEU A 50 -10.79 8.06 -5.26
N ASN A 51 -11.13 8.65 -4.11
CA ASN A 51 -12.19 9.64 -3.96
C ASN A 51 -11.66 10.96 -3.40
N VAL A 52 -12.10 12.07 -3.99
CA VAL A 52 -11.82 13.42 -3.49
C VAL A 52 -13.04 13.92 -2.76
N VAL A 53 -12.89 14.20 -1.49
CA VAL A 53 -13.99 14.64 -0.62
C VAL A 53 -13.66 15.93 0.11
N LYS A 54 -14.71 16.62 0.52
CA LYS A 54 -14.57 17.83 1.34
C LYS A 54 -14.18 17.44 2.77
N ASN A 55 -13.11 18.03 3.30
CA ASN A 55 -12.55 17.75 4.63
C ASN A 55 -13.61 17.78 5.74
N THR A 56 -14.51 18.79 5.73
CA THR A 56 -15.55 18.90 6.75
C THR A 56 -16.54 17.74 6.75
N LEU A 57 -16.88 17.18 5.58
CA LEU A 57 -17.80 16.05 5.48
C LEU A 57 -17.10 14.76 5.95
N PHE A 58 -15.86 14.58 5.54
CA PHE A 58 -15.06 13.44 5.99
C PHE A 58 -14.79 13.50 7.50
N ALA A 59 -14.45 14.68 8.05
CA ALA A 59 -14.29 14.87 9.49
C ALA A 59 -15.55 14.52 10.30
N HIS A 60 -16.75 14.76 9.76
CA HIS A 60 -17.99 14.34 10.41
C HIS A 60 -18.11 12.82 10.49
N VAL A 61 -17.73 12.12 9.43
CA VAL A 61 -17.77 10.64 9.41
C VAL A 61 -16.74 10.06 10.37
N LEU A 62 -15.50 10.59 10.36
CA LEU A 62 -14.44 10.13 11.29
C LEU A 62 -14.79 10.37 12.76
N LYS A 63 -15.43 11.51 13.08
CA LYS A 63 -15.90 11.80 14.45
C LYS A 63 -17.06 10.93 14.90
N ALA A 64 -17.89 10.46 13.96
CA ALA A 64 -19.00 9.55 14.23
C ALA A 64 -18.54 8.09 14.44
N SER A 65 -17.30 7.75 14.03
CA SER A 65 -16.75 6.42 14.30
C SER A 65 -16.35 6.28 15.77
N ASP A 66 -16.47 5.07 16.31
CA ASP A 66 -16.19 4.77 17.73
C ASP A 66 -14.68 4.66 18.04
N ASN A 67 -13.82 4.54 17.02
CA ASN A 67 -12.38 4.35 17.18
C ASN A 67 -11.66 5.69 17.44
N GLU A 68 -10.93 5.77 18.54
CA GLU A 68 -10.14 6.96 18.90
C GLU A 68 -8.98 7.20 17.93
N ASP A 69 -8.36 6.14 17.42
CA ASP A 69 -7.27 6.21 16.44
C ASP A 69 -7.70 6.90 15.14
N ILE A 70 -8.93 6.63 14.69
CA ILE A 70 -9.51 7.28 13.51
C ILE A 70 -9.74 8.78 13.77
N LYS A 71 -10.13 9.16 15.00
CA LYS A 71 -10.34 10.56 15.37
C LYS A 71 -9.05 11.37 15.34
N ALA A 72 -7.90 10.76 15.62
CA ALA A 72 -6.60 11.42 15.53
C ALA A 72 -6.26 11.87 14.09
N LEU A 73 -6.84 11.22 13.07
CA LEU A 73 -6.65 11.62 11.68
C LEU A 73 -7.40 12.92 11.30
N VAL A 74 -8.34 13.38 12.11
CA VAL A 74 -9.08 14.62 11.83
C VAL A 74 -8.14 15.82 11.76
N ASP A 75 -7.09 15.85 12.57
CA ASP A 75 -6.11 16.94 12.60
C ASP A 75 -5.24 17.00 11.34
N THR A 76 -5.13 15.89 10.61
CA THR A 76 -4.39 15.81 9.34
C THR A 76 -5.18 16.32 8.14
N LEU A 77 -6.47 16.63 8.30
CA LEU A 77 -7.37 17.07 7.23
C LEU A 77 -7.20 18.56 6.88
N VAL A 78 -5.99 18.98 6.54
CA VAL A 78 -5.67 20.36 6.14
C VAL A 78 -5.42 20.43 4.64
N GLY A 79 -5.97 21.42 3.95
CA GLY A 79 -5.79 21.61 2.50
C GLY A 79 -6.60 20.62 1.65
N ASN A 80 -6.10 20.29 0.46
CA ASN A 80 -6.78 19.35 -0.44
C ASN A 80 -6.59 17.92 0.05
N THR A 81 -7.66 17.16 0.03
CA THR A 81 -7.67 15.79 0.56
C THR A 81 -8.31 14.85 -0.44
N ALA A 82 -7.59 13.79 -0.76
CA ALA A 82 -8.09 12.64 -1.48
C ALA A 82 -7.94 11.41 -0.59
N ILE A 83 -8.91 10.53 -0.64
CA ILE A 83 -8.93 9.30 0.12
C ILE A 83 -8.75 8.15 -0.84
N MET A 84 -7.82 7.27 -0.54
CA MET A 84 -7.58 6.01 -1.22
C MET A 84 -8.07 4.88 -0.34
N TYR A 85 -9.12 4.19 -0.75
CA TYR A 85 -9.64 3.01 -0.06
C TYR A 85 -9.06 1.76 -0.68
N THR A 86 -8.71 0.78 0.15
CA THR A 86 -8.11 -0.47 -0.31
C THR A 86 -8.37 -1.61 0.67
N ASN A 87 -8.33 -2.83 0.15
CA ASN A 87 -8.31 -4.05 0.96
C ASN A 87 -6.89 -4.63 1.09
N VAL A 88 -5.92 -4.08 0.32
CA VAL A 88 -4.51 -4.48 0.37
C VAL A 88 -3.70 -3.37 1.02
N PRO A 89 -3.24 -3.56 2.27
CA PRO A 89 -2.65 -2.48 3.08
C PRO A 89 -1.45 -1.79 2.40
N ALA A 90 -0.59 -2.53 1.72
CA ALA A 90 0.63 -1.98 1.10
C ALA A 90 0.41 -1.32 -0.28
N ALA A 91 -0.70 -1.58 -0.97
CA ALA A 91 -0.90 -1.17 -2.36
C ALA A 91 -0.78 0.35 -2.56
N PRO A 92 -1.46 1.22 -1.78
CA PRO A 92 -1.34 2.66 -1.98
C PRO A 92 0.07 3.19 -1.67
N GLY A 93 0.75 2.63 -0.67
CA GLY A 93 2.12 3.00 -0.33
C GLY A 93 3.11 2.66 -1.44
N LYS A 94 3.01 1.46 -2.03
CA LYS A 94 3.83 1.02 -3.16
C LYS A 94 3.56 1.88 -4.41
N LEU A 95 2.28 2.17 -4.69
CA LEU A 95 1.87 3.02 -5.82
C LEU A 95 2.42 4.45 -5.69
N ILE A 96 2.32 5.06 -4.53
CA ILE A 96 2.84 6.41 -4.28
C ILE A 96 4.36 6.44 -4.48
N LYS A 97 5.11 5.46 -3.97
CA LYS A 97 6.55 5.34 -4.21
C LYS A 97 6.91 5.16 -5.68
N LYS A 98 6.12 4.37 -6.43
CA LYS A 98 6.29 4.19 -7.87
C LYS A 98 6.15 5.52 -8.60
N LEU A 99 5.09 6.27 -8.31
CA LEU A 99 4.85 7.58 -8.91
C LEU A 99 5.93 8.61 -8.54
N GLN A 100 6.41 8.62 -7.31
CA GLN A 100 7.53 9.49 -6.90
C GLN A 100 8.81 9.17 -7.67
N ARG A 101 9.12 7.90 -7.94
CA ARG A 101 10.26 7.50 -8.79
C ARG A 101 10.09 7.94 -10.24
N GLU A 102 8.86 8.04 -10.73
CA GLU A 102 8.54 8.58 -12.06
C GLU A 102 8.62 10.12 -12.13
N GLY A 103 9.01 10.78 -11.06
CA GLY A 103 9.18 12.23 -10.98
C GLY A 103 7.92 13.01 -10.60
N PHE A 104 6.88 12.34 -10.12
CA PHE A 104 5.71 13.02 -9.56
C PHE A 104 6.04 13.54 -8.16
N GLN A 105 5.88 14.85 -7.94
CA GLN A 105 6.02 15.45 -6.62
C GLN A 105 4.86 15.07 -5.68
N LYS A 106 3.72 14.68 -6.24
CA LYS A 106 2.50 14.27 -5.55
C LYS A 106 1.92 13.02 -6.23
N PRO A 107 1.20 12.14 -5.53
CA PRO A 107 0.53 12.32 -4.22
C PRO A 107 1.47 12.22 -3.01
N VAL A 108 1.12 12.98 -1.96
CA VAL A 108 1.80 12.96 -0.67
C VAL A 108 0.86 12.36 0.38
N VAL A 109 1.36 11.46 1.22
CA VAL A 109 0.57 10.87 2.32
C VAL A 109 0.52 11.84 3.49
N LYS A 110 -0.68 12.20 3.96
CA LYS A 110 -0.90 12.95 5.19
C LYS A 110 -1.09 12.04 6.39
N GLY A 111 -1.78 10.94 6.17
CA GLY A 111 -2.03 9.93 7.17
C GLY A 111 -2.64 8.69 6.53
N ALA A 112 -2.63 7.60 7.26
CA ALA A 112 -3.24 6.35 6.85
C ALA A 112 -3.79 5.61 8.07
N TYR A 113 -4.88 4.90 7.88
CA TYR A 113 -5.41 3.95 8.82
C TYR A 113 -5.29 2.56 8.19
N VAL A 114 -4.46 1.72 8.78
CA VAL A 114 -4.10 0.43 8.19
C VAL A 114 -4.05 -0.62 9.30
N GLN A 115 -4.80 -1.69 9.14
CA GLN A 115 -4.84 -2.82 10.09
C GLN A 115 -5.10 -2.41 11.55
N GLY A 116 -5.95 -1.41 11.77
CA GLY A 116 -6.25 -0.92 13.12
C GLY A 116 -5.23 0.05 13.70
N CYS A 117 -4.18 0.40 12.97
CA CYS A 117 -3.15 1.35 13.40
C CYS A 117 -3.21 2.64 12.57
N THR A 118 -2.96 3.77 13.24
CA THR A 118 -2.91 5.08 12.60
C THR A 118 -1.48 5.52 12.35
N PHE A 119 -1.19 5.90 11.13
CA PHE A 119 0.09 6.45 10.70
C PHE A 119 -0.11 7.90 10.28
N ILE A 120 0.65 8.83 10.86
CA ILE A 120 0.57 10.27 10.56
C ILE A 120 1.91 10.74 10.03
N GLY A 121 1.89 11.51 8.93
CA GLY A 121 3.06 12.12 8.31
C GLY A 121 3.61 11.37 7.10
N GLU A 122 4.41 12.08 6.30
CA GLU A 122 5.04 11.57 5.09
C GLU A 122 6.15 10.56 5.38
N ASP A 123 6.86 10.73 6.49
CA ASP A 123 7.98 9.86 6.92
C ASP A 123 7.57 8.40 7.09
N LYS A 124 6.28 8.16 7.29
CA LYS A 124 5.72 6.81 7.47
C LYS A 124 5.47 6.06 6.15
N LEU A 125 5.65 6.71 5.00
CA LEU A 125 5.43 6.10 3.70
C LEU A 125 6.28 4.83 3.49
N ASP A 126 7.53 4.83 3.97
CA ASP A 126 8.41 3.66 3.87
C ASP A 126 7.90 2.49 4.69
N GLN A 127 7.40 2.77 5.88
CA GLN A 127 6.79 1.76 6.75
C GLN A 127 5.50 1.22 6.14
N LEU A 128 4.63 2.10 5.63
CA LEU A 128 3.37 1.74 4.97
C LEU A 128 3.59 0.86 3.72
N ALA A 129 4.60 1.16 2.92
CA ALA A 129 4.93 0.36 1.75
C ALA A 129 5.60 -0.99 2.09
N ALA A 130 6.16 -1.13 3.30
CA ALA A 130 6.78 -2.35 3.80
C ALA A 130 5.79 -3.27 4.53
N ILE A 131 4.57 -2.82 4.81
CA ILE A 131 3.53 -3.65 5.43
C ILE A 131 3.23 -4.81 4.49
N LYS A 132 3.24 -6.03 5.03
CA LYS A 132 2.90 -7.26 4.30
C LYS A 132 1.47 -7.67 4.61
N THR A 133 0.79 -8.25 3.64
CA THR A 133 -0.50 -8.89 3.86
C THR A 133 -0.33 -10.15 4.70
N ARG A 134 -1.40 -10.63 5.31
CA ARG A 134 -1.39 -11.89 6.07
C ARG A 134 -0.90 -13.06 5.23
N GLU A 135 -1.29 -13.11 3.96
CA GLU A 135 -0.90 -14.16 3.02
C GLU A 135 0.58 -14.08 2.65
N GLU A 136 1.10 -12.86 2.42
CA GLU A 136 2.53 -12.63 2.19
C GLU A 136 3.37 -13.04 3.40
N LEU A 137 2.92 -12.76 4.64
CA LEU A 137 3.61 -13.17 5.87
C LEU A 137 3.66 -14.70 6.01
N ILE A 138 2.56 -15.40 5.70
CA ILE A 138 2.52 -16.85 5.72
C ILE A 138 3.48 -17.43 4.67
N GLY A 139 3.50 -16.86 3.46
CA GLY A 139 4.44 -17.24 2.40
C GLY A 139 5.90 -17.07 2.82
N ASP A 140 6.23 -15.96 3.47
CA ASP A 140 7.57 -15.71 4.01
C ASP A 140 7.98 -16.76 5.06
N ILE A 141 7.08 -17.11 5.98
CA ILE A 141 7.35 -18.13 7.01
C ILE A 141 7.62 -19.49 6.35
N ILE A 142 6.82 -19.87 5.37
CA ILE A 142 7.02 -21.12 4.61
C ILE A 142 8.38 -21.09 3.90
N THR A 143 8.72 -19.99 3.25
CA THR A 143 10.00 -19.82 2.56
C THR A 143 11.18 -19.89 3.52
N LEU A 144 11.07 -19.28 4.70
CA LEU A 144 12.10 -19.35 5.75
C LEU A 144 12.30 -20.78 6.27
N LEU A 145 11.21 -21.55 6.44
CA LEU A 145 11.29 -22.94 6.86
C LEU A 145 11.90 -23.85 5.78
N GLN A 146 11.65 -23.55 4.52
CA GLN A 146 12.22 -24.31 3.38
C GLN A 146 13.65 -23.88 3.04
N SER A 147 14.08 -22.68 3.40
CA SER A 147 15.39 -22.11 3.06
C SER A 147 16.59 -22.97 3.49
N PRO A 148 16.62 -23.57 4.69
CA PRO A 148 17.73 -24.48 5.06
C PRO A 148 17.80 -25.71 4.16
N ILE A 149 16.66 -26.27 3.79
CA ILE A 149 16.57 -27.46 2.93
C ILE A 149 17.06 -27.12 1.52
N SER A 150 16.60 -26.03 0.96
CA SER A 150 17.02 -25.56 -0.36
C SER A 150 18.52 -25.27 -0.42
N ARG A 151 19.10 -24.70 0.65
CA ARG A 151 20.55 -24.46 0.74
C ARG A 151 21.37 -25.76 0.77
N VAL A 152 20.89 -26.78 1.49
CA VAL A 152 21.56 -28.09 1.54
C VAL A 152 21.47 -28.77 0.18
N ILE A 153 20.29 -28.74 -0.48
CA ILE A 153 20.10 -29.32 -1.83
C ILE A 153 21.04 -28.63 -2.84
N SER A 154 21.05 -27.30 -2.88
CA SER A 154 21.94 -26.55 -3.77
C SER A 154 23.41 -26.76 -3.47
N ALA A 155 23.80 -26.99 -2.21
CA ALA A 155 25.15 -27.32 -1.85
C ALA A 155 25.57 -28.73 -2.31
N LEU A 156 24.63 -29.69 -2.27
CA LEU A 156 24.88 -31.06 -2.79
C LEU A 156 24.94 -31.04 -4.33
N GLU A 157 24.00 -30.40 -5.00
CA GLU A 157 24.03 -30.29 -6.47
C GLU A 157 25.30 -29.61 -6.99
N ASN A 158 25.76 -28.54 -6.31
CA ASN A 158 27.04 -27.88 -6.65
C ASN A 158 28.28 -28.76 -6.35
N LYS A 159 28.19 -29.67 -5.40
CA LYS A 159 29.24 -30.62 -5.13
C LYS A 159 29.31 -31.71 -6.21
N ASP A 160 28.16 -32.28 -6.55
CA ASP A 160 28.07 -33.30 -7.60
C ASP A 160 28.48 -32.71 -8.97
N ALA A 161 28.14 -31.45 -9.26
CA ALA A 161 28.59 -30.76 -10.47
C ALA A 161 30.11 -30.56 -10.51
N LYS A 162 30.73 -30.21 -9.38
CA LYS A 162 32.20 -30.07 -9.28
C LYS A 162 32.93 -31.37 -9.34
N GLU A 163 32.39 -32.44 -8.76
CA GLU A 163 32.97 -33.78 -8.85
C GLU A 163 32.84 -34.36 -10.27
N GLY A 164 31.73 -34.03 -10.97
CA GLY A 164 31.55 -34.37 -12.38
C GLY A 164 32.50 -33.64 -13.33
N GLU A 165 32.76 -32.34 -13.10
CA GLU A 165 33.75 -31.57 -13.86
C GLU A 165 35.19 -32.04 -13.60
N ALA A 166 35.55 -32.36 -12.35
CA ALA A 166 36.85 -32.87 -12.02
C ALA A 166 37.12 -34.27 -12.64
N ALA A 167 36.09 -35.15 -12.67
CA ALA A 167 36.19 -36.45 -13.30
C ALA A 167 36.27 -36.35 -14.83
N ALA A 168 35.64 -35.34 -15.45
CA ALA A 168 35.73 -35.09 -16.90
C ALA A 168 37.07 -34.51 -17.32
N GLU A 169 37.72 -33.74 -16.47
CA GLU A 169 39.06 -33.18 -16.73
C GLU A 169 40.17 -34.23 -16.58
N GLU A 170 40.01 -35.22 -15.67
CA GLU A 170 40.95 -36.33 -15.54
C GLU A 170 40.90 -37.30 -16.75
N VAL A 171 39.72 -37.54 -17.33
CA VAL A 171 39.54 -38.40 -18.50
C VAL A 171 40.01 -37.73 -19.81
N ALA A 172 40.09 -36.38 -19.85
CA ALA A 172 40.59 -35.64 -21.01
C ALA A 172 42.14 -35.43 -21.01
N ALA A 173 42.80 -35.81 -19.92
CA ALA A 173 44.25 -35.66 -19.75
C ALA A 173 45.03 -36.98 -19.96
N GLU A 174 44.35 -38.11 -20.23
CA GLU A 174 44.93 -39.39 -20.68
C GLU A 174 44.81 -39.56 -22.21
#